data_9076be60bf78236f15488acf236f3e33
#
_entry.id   9076be60bf78236f15488acf236f3e33
#
_cell.length_a   1.000
_cell.length_b   1.000
_cell.length_c   1.000
_cell.angle_alpha   90.00
_cell.angle_beta   90.00
_cell.angle_gamma   90.00
#
_symmetry.space_group_name_H-M   'P 1'
#
loop_
_entity.id
_entity.type
_entity.pdbx_description
1 polymer ?
#
loop_
_entity_poly.entity_id
_entity_poly.type
_entity_poly.pdbx_seq_one_letter_code
_entity_poly.pdbx_strand_id
1 'polypeptide(L)'
;MNQNKNDQSHSMAGLFTLAIRLVVGWTYFSAFWRRLVIDNKLNPEEAGYIGEKFNHFLPNALGIGPLIEYLVTNPDTLWWAMVTFTIIEGIVGLFIMLGLFTRLMSIGVFKLAMGILLGAGWIGTTCLDEWQIGVLGIATGFTLFLSGSG
;
A
#
# COMPACT_ATOMS: atom_id res chain seq x y z
N MET A 1 32.91 -2.89 -28.09
CA MET A 1 33.10 -3.30 -26.70
C MET A 1 32.21 -2.52 -25.69
N ASN A 2 31.73 -1.32 -25.99
CA ASN A 2 30.84 -0.55 -25.08
C ASN A 2 29.35 -0.95 -25.13
N GLN A 3 28.85 -1.43 -26.28
CA GLN A 3 27.42 -1.84 -26.38
C GLN A 3 27.06 -3.00 -25.44
N ASN A 4 27.94 -3.98 -25.33
CA ASN A 4 27.69 -5.17 -24.48
C ASN A 4 27.60 -4.85 -22.97
N LYS A 5 28.29 -3.80 -22.50
CA LYS A 5 28.19 -3.33 -21.10
C LYS A 5 26.89 -2.59 -20.82
N ASN A 6 26.38 -1.84 -21.80
CA ASN A 6 25.10 -1.14 -21.64
C ASN A 6 23.93 -2.13 -21.62
N ASP A 7 23.93 -3.15 -22.46
CA ASP A 7 22.89 -4.18 -22.51
C ASP A 7 22.84 -5.00 -21.21
N GLN A 8 24.01 -5.31 -20.62
CA GLN A 8 24.09 -5.97 -19.32
C GLN A 8 23.56 -5.10 -18.17
N SER A 9 23.87 -3.80 -18.18
CA SER A 9 23.40 -2.90 -17.13
C SER A 9 21.87 -2.71 -17.16
N HIS A 10 21.27 -2.62 -18.33
CA HIS A 10 19.83 -2.55 -18.50
C HIS A 10 19.13 -3.87 -18.05
N SER A 11 19.71 -5.01 -18.40
CA SER A 11 19.19 -6.33 -17.95
C SER A 11 19.23 -6.50 -16.42
N MET A 12 20.31 -6.06 -15.78
CA MET A 12 20.44 -6.10 -14.33
C MET A 12 19.46 -5.16 -13.63
N ALA A 13 19.29 -3.94 -14.13
CA ALA A 13 18.32 -2.99 -13.60
C ALA A 13 16.89 -3.56 -13.68
N GLY A 14 16.54 -4.22 -14.79
CA GLY A 14 15.24 -4.87 -14.96
C GLY A 14 14.99 -5.98 -13.94
N LEU A 15 15.99 -6.77 -13.59
CA LEU A 15 15.86 -7.83 -12.57
C LEU A 15 15.62 -7.26 -11.16
N PHE A 16 16.29 -6.17 -10.79
CA PHE A 16 16.05 -5.53 -9.50
C PHE A 16 14.66 -4.93 -9.40
N THR A 17 14.20 -4.26 -10.47
CA THR A 17 12.82 -3.71 -10.49
C THR A 17 11.78 -4.80 -10.47
N LEU A 18 12.01 -5.95 -11.10
CA LEU A 18 11.11 -7.10 -11.07
C LEU A 18 10.90 -7.61 -9.65
N ALA A 19 11.98 -7.81 -8.89
CA ALA A 19 11.89 -8.27 -7.51
C ALA A 19 11.08 -7.31 -6.62
N ILE A 20 11.35 -6.00 -6.72
CA ILE A 20 10.62 -4.98 -5.97
C ILE A 20 9.14 -4.97 -6.39
N ARG A 21 8.84 -5.04 -7.67
CA ARG A 21 7.47 -5.07 -8.20
C ARG A 21 6.68 -6.27 -7.68
N LEU A 22 7.29 -7.46 -7.69
CA LEU A 22 6.64 -8.67 -7.19
C LEU A 22 6.33 -8.56 -5.70
N VAL A 23 7.28 -8.12 -4.89
CA VAL A 23 7.09 -7.99 -3.43
C VAL A 23 6.04 -6.92 -3.11
N VAL A 24 6.19 -5.72 -3.66
CA VAL A 24 5.26 -4.61 -3.38
C VAL A 24 3.89 -4.90 -3.95
N GLY A 25 3.81 -5.35 -5.21
CA GLY A 25 2.54 -5.70 -5.84
C GLY A 25 1.80 -6.80 -5.08
N TRP A 26 2.52 -7.85 -4.67
CA TRP A 26 1.93 -8.92 -3.84
C TRP A 26 1.46 -8.41 -2.47
N THR A 27 2.21 -7.52 -1.83
CA THR A 27 1.83 -6.95 -0.54
C THR A 27 0.47 -6.25 -0.61
N TYR A 28 0.28 -5.37 -1.59
CA TYR A 28 -0.99 -4.66 -1.76
C TYR A 28 -2.11 -5.56 -2.30
N PHE A 29 -1.82 -6.41 -3.28
CA PHE A 29 -2.81 -7.33 -3.82
C PHE A 29 -3.28 -8.36 -2.79
N SER A 30 -2.38 -8.91 -1.98
CA SER A 30 -2.74 -9.88 -0.93
C SER A 30 -3.57 -9.24 0.19
N ALA A 31 -3.37 -7.95 0.49
CA ALA A 31 -4.20 -7.21 1.43
C ALA A 31 -5.65 -7.08 0.92
N PHE A 32 -5.81 -6.69 -0.35
CA PHE A 32 -7.10 -6.69 -1.04
C PHE A 32 -7.76 -8.06 -0.99
N TRP A 33 -7.03 -9.12 -1.39
CA TRP A 33 -7.57 -10.47 -1.47
C TRP A 33 -8.04 -10.99 -0.12
N ARG A 34 -7.26 -10.78 0.94
CA ARG A 34 -7.64 -11.18 2.29
C ARG A 34 -8.89 -10.45 2.79
N ARG A 35 -8.94 -9.13 2.59
CA ARG A 35 -10.05 -8.32 3.12
C ARG A 35 -11.38 -8.61 2.42
N LEU A 36 -11.33 -8.86 1.11
CA LEU A 36 -12.54 -8.99 0.30
C LEU A 36 -12.99 -10.45 0.14
N VAL A 37 -12.02 -11.37 -0.07
CA VAL A 37 -12.33 -12.74 -0.51
C VAL A 37 -12.22 -13.75 0.63
N ILE A 38 -11.17 -13.68 1.45
CA ILE A 38 -10.92 -14.71 2.48
C ILE A 38 -11.69 -14.38 3.77
N ASP A 39 -11.44 -13.20 4.35
CA ASP A 39 -11.84 -12.88 5.71
C ASP A 39 -13.08 -11.98 5.80
N ASN A 40 -13.62 -11.52 4.65
CA ASN A 40 -14.74 -10.58 4.58
C ASN A 40 -14.65 -9.40 5.57
N LYS A 41 -13.43 -8.87 5.77
CA LYS A 41 -13.12 -7.82 6.77
C LYS A 41 -13.74 -6.45 6.46
N LEU A 42 -14.51 -6.35 5.39
CA LEU A 42 -15.30 -5.16 5.04
C LEU A 42 -16.74 -5.24 5.57
N ASN A 43 -17.14 -6.38 6.17
CA ASN A 43 -18.46 -6.49 6.80
C ASN A 43 -18.39 -5.95 8.24
N PRO A 44 -19.13 -4.87 8.57
CA PRO A 44 -19.12 -4.28 9.92
C PRO A 44 -19.68 -5.21 11.01
N GLU A 45 -20.46 -6.23 10.64
CA GLU A 45 -21.08 -7.17 11.57
C GLU A 45 -20.17 -8.35 11.95
N GLU A 46 -19.04 -8.50 11.25
CA GLU A 46 -18.10 -9.60 11.50
C GLU A 46 -16.93 -9.18 12.38
N ALA A 47 -16.49 -10.10 13.23
CA ALA A 47 -15.30 -9.91 14.06
C ALA A 47 -14.05 -9.67 13.18
N GLY A 48 -13.28 -8.64 13.51
CA GLY A 48 -12.09 -8.25 12.75
C GLY A 48 -12.38 -7.31 11.59
N TYR A 49 -13.53 -6.64 11.62
CA TYR A 49 -13.83 -5.54 10.71
C TYR A 49 -12.67 -4.53 10.67
N ILE A 50 -12.21 -4.23 9.45
CA ILE A 50 -11.02 -3.37 9.27
C ILE A 50 -11.21 -1.95 9.83
N GLY A 51 -12.45 -1.46 9.90
CA GLY A 51 -12.79 -0.16 10.48
C GLY A 51 -12.47 -0.04 11.97
N GLU A 52 -12.45 -1.15 12.73
CA GLU A 52 -12.08 -1.14 14.16
C GLU A 52 -10.64 -0.64 14.38
N LYS A 53 -9.74 -0.86 13.42
CA LYS A 53 -8.35 -0.37 13.49
C LYS A 53 -8.27 1.15 13.57
N PHE A 54 -9.24 1.88 13.04
CA PHE A 54 -9.25 3.34 13.06
C PHE A 54 -9.37 3.90 14.49
N ASN A 55 -10.00 3.17 15.41
CA ASN A 55 -10.02 3.51 16.83
C ASN A 55 -8.60 3.48 17.45
N HIS A 56 -7.76 2.54 16.99
CA HIS A 56 -6.36 2.45 17.41
C HIS A 56 -5.47 3.48 16.71
N PHE A 57 -5.83 3.88 15.50
CA PHE A 57 -5.07 4.88 14.74
C PHE A 57 -5.29 6.30 15.26
N LEU A 58 -6.49 6.62 15.74
CA LEU A 58 -6.87 7.97 16.15
C LEU A 58 -5.87 8.62 17.12
N PRO A 59 -5.42 7.98 18.20
CA PRO A 59 -4.46 8.59 19.13
C PRO A 59 -3.03 8.70 18.56
N ASN A 60 -2.70 7.98 17.50
CA ASN A 60 -1.35 7.88 16.94
C ASN A 60 -1.22 8.57 15.57
N ALA A 61 -2.31 9.07 15.00
CA ALA A 61 -2.34 9.67 13.67
C ALA A 61 -1.39 10.88 13.55
N LEU A 62 -0.57 10.88 12.48
CA LEU A 62 0.40 11.93 12.22
C LEU A 62 -0.20 13.03 11.34
N GLY A 63 -0.82 14.02 11.96
CA GLY A 63 -1.33 15.21 11.28
C GLY A 63 -2.70 15.05 10.60
N ILE A 64 -3.19 13.82 10.40
CA ILE A 64 -4.53 13.55 9.83
C ILE A 64 -5.56 13.09 10.89
N GLY A 65 -5.27 13.33 12.18
CA GLY A 65 -6.17 13.03 13.28
C GLY A 65 -7.61 13.49 13.07
N PRO A 66 -7.86 14.76 12.69
CA PRO A 66 -9.21 15.24 12.42
C PRO A 66 -9.96 14.47 11.31
N LEU A 67 -9.23 13.99 10.30
CA LEU A 67 -9.82 13.15 9.25
C LEU A 67 -10.19 11.77 9.79
N ILE A 68 -9.30 11.16 10.59
CA ILE A 68 -9.58 9.86 11.23
C ILE A 68 -10.77 9.97 12.18
N GLU A 69 -10.83 11.03 12.99
CA GLU A 69 -11.95 11.30 13.90
C GLU A 69 -13.27 11.44 13.13
N TYR A 70 -13.27 12.21 12.03
CA TYR A 70 -14.43 12.34 11.15
C TYR A 70 -14.90 10.98 10.60
N LEU A 71 -13.97 10.13 10.16
CA LEU A 71 -14.30 8.80 9.64
C LEU A 71 -14.87 7.89 10.73
N VAL A 72 -14.29 7.89 11.92
CA VAL A 72 -14.75 7.08 13.06
C VAL A 72 -16.15 7.49 13.53
N THR A 73 -16.44 8.79 13.50
CA THR A 73 -17.77 9.32 13.88
C THR A 73 -18.84 9.12 12.82
N ASN A 74 -18.45 8.77 11.57
CA ASN A 74 -19.36 8.53 10.45
C ASN A 74 -19.14 7.14 9.85
N PRO A 75 -19.76 6.08 10.41
CA PRO A 75 -19.52 4.68 10.02
C PRO A 75 -19.73 4.39 8.53
N ASP A 76 -20.76 4.98 7.92
CA ASP A 76 -21.03 4.80 6.48
C ASP A 76 -19.90 5.38 5.62
N THR A 77 -19.40 6.55 5.99
CA THR A 77 -18.27 7.19 5.30
C THR A 77 -16.99 6.37 5.47
N LEU A 78 -16.75 5.85 6.67
CA LEU A 78 -15.62 4.96 6.96
C LEU A 78 -15.69 3.69 6.11
N TRP A 79 -16.87 3.07 6.02
CA TRP A 79 -17.05 1.87 5.21
C TRP A 79 -16.73 2.13 3.73
N TRP A 80 -17.28 3.19 3.14
CA TRP A 80 -17.00 3.56 1.74
C TRP A 80 -15.51 3.90 1.52
N ALA A 81 -14.90 4.58 2.47
CA ALA A 81 -13.46 4.87 2.42
C ALA A 81 -12.64 3.58 2.41
N MET A 82 -12.98 2.61 3.26
CA MET A 82 -12.28 1.32 3.34
C MET A 82 -12.49 0.44 2.12
N VAL A 83 -13.70 0.39 1.58
CA VAL A 83 -13.99 -0.32 0.32
C VAL A 83 -13.18 0.27 -0.82
N THR A 84 -13.23 1.59 -0.99
CA THR A 84 -12.50 2.29 -2.04
C THR A 84 -10.98 2.08 -1.91
N PHE A 85 -10.45 2.23 -0.69
CA PHE A 85 -9.03 2.00 -0.41
C PHE A 85 -8.61 0.57 -0.76
N THR A 86 -9.41 -0.42 -0.38
CA THR A 86 -9.13 -1.84 -0.65
C THR A 86 -9.16 -2.16 -2.15
N ILE A 87 -10.11 -1.61 -2.91
CA ILE A 87 -10.16 -1.79 -4.37
C ILE A 87 -8.93 -1.17 -5.03
N ILE A 88 -8.55 0.05 -4.62
CA ILE A 88 -7.35 0.71 -5.15
C ILE A 88 -6.09 -0.11 -4.83
N GLU A 89 -5.95 -0.66 -3.62
CA GLU A 89 -4.85 -1.57 -3.27
C GLU A 89 -4.78 -2.77 -4.23
N GLY A 90 -5.91 -3.39 -4.52
CA GLY A 90 -5.98 -4.53 -5.44
C GLY A 90 -5.53 -4.19 -6.86
N ILE A 91 -6.05 -3.11 -7.41
CA ILE A 91 -5.72 -2.64 -8.77
C ILE A 91 -4.24 -2.27 -8.85
N VAL A 92 -3.76 -1.43 -7.94
CA VAL A 92 -2.36 -0.98 -7.90
C VAL A 92 -1.42 -2.16 -7.73
N GLY A 93 -1.72 -3.08 -6.80
CA GLY A 93 -0.91 -4.28 -6.56
C GLY A 93 -0.82 -5.16 -7.79
N LEU A 94 -1.95 -5.45 -8.44
CA LEU A 94 -2.00 -6.28 -9.64
C LEU A 94 -1.19 -5.67 -10.80
N PHE A 95 -1.42 -4.38 -11.09
CA PHE A 95 -0.73 -3.72 -12.21
C PHE A 95 0.78 -3.55 -11.97
N ILE A 96 1.21 -3.33 -10.73
CA ILE A 96 2.63 -3.32 -10.37
C ILE A 96 3.26 -4.70 -10.62
N MET A 97 2.63 -5.79 -10.19
CA MET A 97 3.15 -7.15 -10.46
C MET A 97 3.27 -7.43 -11.96
N LEU A 98 2.25 -7.08 -12.74
CA LEU A 98 2.26 -7.27 -14.19
C LEU A 98 3.21 -6.31 -14.91
N GLY A 99 3.71 -5.27 -14.25
CA GLY A 99 4.56 -4.25 -14.86
C GLY A 99 3.82 -3.29 -15.79
N LEU A 100 2.48 -3.26 -15.68
CA LEU A 100 1.65 -2.37 -16.48
C LEU A 100 1.57 -1.00 -15.82
N PHE A 101 1.84 0.05 -16.62
CA PHE A 101 1.79 1.43 -16.13
C PHE A 101 2.58 1.64 -14.82
N THR A 102 3.74 1.01 -14.67
CA THR A 102 4.49 0.94 -13.40
C THR A 102 4.71 2.32 -12.78
N ARG A 103 5.07 3.35 -13.57
CA ARG A 103 5.25 4.72 -13.06
C ARG A 103 3.97 5.34 -12.53
N LEU A 104 2.83 5.11 -13.18
CA LEU A 104 1.54 5.61 -12.71
C LEU A 104 1.09 4.87 -11.45
N MET A 105 1.21 3.54 -11.45
CA MET A 105 0.85 2.70 -10.32
C MET A 105 1.77 2.94 -9.11
N SER A 106 3.02 3.28 -9.32
CA SER A 106 3.94 3.63 -8.23
C SER A 106 3.53 4.91 -7.47
N ILE A 107 2.88 5.86 -8.14
CA ILE A 107 2.24 7.00 -7.48
C ILE A 107 1.09 6.51 -6.59
N GLY A 108 0.34 5.51 -7.05
CA GLY A 108 -0.69 4.85 -6.25
C GLY A 108 -0.10 4.20 -4.99
N VAL A 109 0.96 3.41 -5.14
CA VAL A 109 1.69 2.82 -3.99
C VAL A 109 2.14 3.90 -3.01
N PHE A 110 2.76 4.96 -3.52
CA PHE A 110 3.24 6.08 -2.69
C PHE A 110 2.10 6.72 -1.88
N LYS A 111 0.97 7.02 -2.52
CA LYS A 111 -0.20 7.62 -1.86
C LYS A 111 -0.85 6.70 -0.84
N LEU A 112 -1.02 5.42 -1.17
CA LEU A 112 -1.54 4.40 -0.24
C LEU A 112 -0.63 4.26 0.98
N ALA A 113 0.67 4.15 0.75
CA ALA A 113 1.68 4.05 1.80
C ALA A 113 1.71 5.31 2.70
N MET A 114 1.60 6.50 2.10
CA MET A 114 1.50 7.75 2.83
C MET A 114 0.24 7.80 3.70
N GLY A 115 -0.90 7.34 3.16
CA GLY A 115 -2.14 7.22 3.93
C GLY A 115 -2.02 6.28 5.12
N ILE A 116 -1.37 5.14 4.94
CA ILE A 116 -1.10 4.17 6.02
C ILE A 116 -0.16 4.80 7.07
N LEU A 117 0.93 5.41 6.63
CA LEU A 117 1.91 6.04 7.53
C LEU A 117 1.29 7.15 8.39
N LEU A 118 0.55 8.06 7.76
CA LEU A 118 -0.06 9.20 8.45
C LEU A 118 -1.26 8.77 9.31
N GLY A 119 -2.01 7.76 8.88
CA GLY A 119 -3.17 7.24 9.59
C GLY A 119 -2.80 6.41 10.80
N ALA A 120 -1.96 5.40 10.62
CA ALA A 120 -1.56 4.51 11.69
C ALA A 120 -0.59 5.17 12.68
N GLY A 121 0.29 6.05 12.18
CA GLY A 121 1.33 6.65 13.01
C GLY A 121 2.24 5.60 13.67
N TRP A 122 2.92 6.00 14.73
CA TRP A 122 3.79 5.12 15.49
C TRP A 122 3.03 4.48 16.65
N ILE A 123 2.64 3.22 16.51
CA ILE A 123 2.00 2.45 17.59
C ILE A 123 3.04 1.77 18.47
N GLY A 124 4.12 1.23 17.88
CA GLY A 124 5.27 0.68 18.61
C GLY A 124 4.99 -0.60 19.39
N THR A 125 3.90 -1.30 19.10
CA THR A 125 3.47 -2.48 19.86
C THR A 125 3.92 -3.80 19.29
N THR A 126 4.30 -3.84 18.02
CA THR A 126 4.70 -5.05 17.29
C THR A 126 6.02 -4.87 16.55
N CYS A 127 6.66 -5.98 16.18
CA CYS A 127 7.91 -5.95 15.42
C CYS A 127 7.72 -5.43 13.98
N LEU A 128 6.52 -5.55 13.44
CA LEU A 128 6.15 -5.07 12.11
C LEU A 128 4.81 -4.34 12.18
N ASP A 129 4.88 -3.03 12.37
CA ASP A 129 3.72 -2.16 12.41
C ASP A 129 3.33 -1.63 11.04
N GLU A 130 2.08 -1.17 10.91
CA GLU A 130 1.58 -0.48 9.74
C GLU A 130 2.47 0.71 9.35
N TRP A 131 3.08 1.38 10.32
CA TRP A 131 4.05 2.47 10.11
C TRP A 131 5.25 2.03 9.26
N GLN A 132 5.85 0.88 9.56
CA GLN A 132 6.98 0.34 8.80
C GLN A 132 6.58 -0.04 7.39
N ILE A 133 5.38 -0.62 7.21
CA ILE A 133 4.82 -0.91 5.89
C ILE A 133 4.62 0.39 5.10
N GLY A 134 4.17 1.45 5.76
CA GLY A 134 4.03 2.78 5.17
C GLY A 134 5.39 3.33 4.67
N VAL A 135 6.42 3.29 5.51
CA VAL A 135 7.77 3.75 5.13
C VAL A 135 8.34 2.94 3.96
N LEU A 136 8.24 1.61 4.01
CA LEU A 136 8.68 0.73 2.92
C LEU A 136 7.92 0.99 1.63
N GLY A 137 6.61 1.19 1.71
CA GLY A 137 5.77 1.51 0.57
C GLY A 137 6.14 2.85 -0.08
N ILE A 138 6.44 3.87 0.71
CA ILE A 138 6.92 5.17 0.22
C ILE A 138 8.24 5.01 -0.52
N ALA A 139 9.22 4.35 0.10
CA ALA A 139 10.55 4.15 -0.49
C ALA A 139 10.48 3.35 -1.79
N THR A 140 9.72 2.25 -1.80
CA THR A 140 9.57 1.39 -2.97
C THR A 140 8.74 2.04 -4.08
N GLY A 141 7.68 2.77 -3.73
CA GLY A 141 6.88 3.55 -4.68
C GLY A 141 7.74 4.62 -5.37
N PHE A 142 8.57 5.34 -4.62
CA PHE A 142 9.50 6.31 -5.18
C PHE A 142 10.54 5.65 -6.11
N THR A 143 11.12 4.52 -5.69
CA THR A 143 12.08 3.77 -6.50
C THR A 143 11.47 3.31 -7.81
N LEU A 144 10.26 2.74 -7.80
CA LEU A 144 9.55 2.29 -8.98
C LEU A 144 9.10 3.45 -9.89
N PHE A 145 8.81 4.61 -9.32
CA PHE A 145 8.50 5.80 -10.10
C PHE A 145 9.71 6.26 -10.94
N LEU A 146 10.89 6.24 -10.36
CA LEU A 146 12.13 6.63 -11.04
C LEU A 146 12.58 5.59 -12.06
N SER A 147 12.58 4.31 -11.67
CA SER A 147 13.09 3.22 -12.52
C SER A 147 12.10 2.78 -13.61
N GLY A 148 10.81 2.90 -13.35
CA GLY A 148 9.79 2.37 -14.24
C GLY A 148 9.68 0.84 -14.15
N SER A 149 9.40 0.20 -15.29
CA SER A 149 9.25 -1.27 -15.37
C SER A 149 10.57 -2.02 -15.55
N GLY A 150 11.67 -1.30 -15.73
CA GLY A 150 13.00 -1.87 -16.05
C GLY A 150 13.25 -1.91 -17.54
#